data_43a3c84fb8524151180a3f806ff725df
#
_entry.id   43a3c84fb8524151180a3f806ff725df
#
_cell.length_a   1.000
_cell.length_b   1.000
_cell.length_c   1.000
_cell.angle_alpha   90.00
_cell.angle_beta   90.00
_cell.angle_gamma   90.00
#
_symmetry.space_group_name_H-M   'P 1'
#
loop_
_entity.id
_entity.type
_entity.pdbx_description
1 polymer ?
#
loop_
_entity_poly.entity_id
_entity_poly.type
_entity_poly.pdbx_seq_one_letter_code
_entity_poly.pdbx_strand_id
1 'polypeptide(L)'
;MKNIIIMILAWGALNILGYVFAFERGYMLSWGLFGVLLVCSVILLVLLVIGLVIFGVLQVTPINTVFLARKLPGLALVTVFTLALLVMQVVVSDKFTYMPGDLALAEWREVELNGTTQHITVRTADESNPVILFLAGGPGGSQIQSTREHFDQLEKEYTIINWEQPGSGRSFKARKTKDITVETYIEDGHALTSYLKEEFNQEKIYIIGESWGSYLGIELVQHYPEDYHAIITTGQMVDFAETEVFCYEKALEVAYERNDEQQIKALENLEEVPVRGDNISLEAGTYL
;
A
#
# COMPACT_ATOMS: atom_id res chain seq x y z
N MET A 1 26.62 -17.74 25.97
CA MET A 1 25.57 -16.76 26.23
C MET A 1 25.80 -15.43 25.50
N LYS A 2 26.92 -14.72 25.74
CA LYS A 2 27.17 -13.39 25.12
C LYS A 2 27.03 -13.37 23.59
N ASN A 3 27.57 -14.34 22.90
CA ASN A 3 27.49 -14.44 21.42
C ASN A 3 26.08 -14.71 20.90
N ILE A 4 25.25 -15.45 21.66
CA ILE A 4 23.86 -15.73 21.31
C ILE A 4 23.02 -14.46 21.41
N ILE A 5 23.20 -13.68 22.47
CA ILE A 5 22.50 -12.40 22.65
C ILE A 5 22.86 -11.42 21.52
N ILE A 6 24.14 -11.34 21.16
CA ILE A 6 24.62 -10.50 20.07
C ILE A 6 23.98 -10.92 18.74
N MET A 7 23.90 -12.22 18.47
CA MET A 7 23.24 -12.72 17.24
C MET A 7 21.76 -12.40 17.20
N ILE A 8 21.03 -12.51 18.33
CA ILE A 8 19.61 -12.17 18.43
C ILE A 8 19.40 -10.67 18.19
N LEU A 9 20.21 -9.84 18.82
CA LEU A 9 20.13 -8.40 18.65
C LEU A 9 20.47 -7.98 17.22
N ALA A 10 21.50 -8.58 16.61
CA ALA A 10 21.87 -8.32 15.22
C ALA A 10 20.75 -8.76 14.27
N TRP A 11 20.15 -9.93 14.51
CA TRP A 11 19.02 -10.41 13.72
C TRP A 11 17.79 -9.51 13.85
N GLY A 12 17.44 -9.08 15.07
CA GLY A 12 16.35 -8.13 15.29
C GLY A 12 16.60 -6.79 14.60
N ALA A 13 17.82 -6.25 14.73
CA ALA A 13 18.20 -5.00 14.07
C ALA A 13 18.13 -5.09 12.53
N LEU A 14 18.61 -6.20 11.95
CA LEU A 14 18.55 -6.42 10.50
C LEU A 14 17.11 -6.53 9.99
N ASN A 15 16.21 -7.19 10.72
CA ASN A 15 14.79 -7.24 10.35
C ASN A 15 14.10 -5.87 10.45
N ILE A 16 14.40 -5.08 11.49
CA ILE A 16 13.89 -3.72 11.64
C ILE A 16 14.42 -2.82 10.51
N LEU A 17 15.71 -2.88 10.22
CA LEU A 17 16.31 -2.12 9.12
C LEU A 17 15.71 -2.50 7.76
N GLY A 18 15.52 -3.80 7.51
CA GLY A 18 14.87 -4.28 6.30
C GLY A 18 13.43 -3.77 6.17
N TYR A 19 12.68 -3.74 7.28
CA TYR A 19 11.33 -3.19 7.33
C TYR A 19 11.32 -1.68 7.04
N VAL A 20 12.14 -0.91 7.75
CA VAL A 20 12.23 0.55 7.57
C VAL A 20 12.63 0.88 6.14
N PHE A 21 13.60 0.17 5.57
CA PHE A 21 14.05 0.37 4.21
C PHE A 21 12.94 0.07 3.17
N ALA A 22 12.22 -1.04 3.34
CA ALA A 22 11.11 -1.39 2.47
C ALA A 22 9.96 -0.37 2.59
N PHE A 23 9.63 0.06 3.81
CA PHE A 23 8.59 1.03 4.09
C PHE A 23 8.93 2.43 3.54
N GLU A 24 10.17 2.90 3.74
CA GLU A 24 10.60 4.23 3.25
C GLU A 24 10.63 4.32 1.73
N ARG A 25 10.80 3.20 1.03
CA ARG A 25 10.77 3.15 -0.43
C ARG A 25 9.41 2.86 -1.04
N GLY A 26 8.36 2.76 -0.24
CA GLY A 26 6.99 2.54 -0.71
C GLY A 26 6.76 1.16 -1.34
N TYR A 27 7.66 0.21 -1.09
CA TYR A 27 7.45 -1.16 -1.55
C TYR A 27 6.45 -1.85 -0.64
N MET A 28 5.21 -1.85 -1.05
CA MET A 28 4.21 -2.73 -0.46
C MET A 28 4.46 -4.16 -0.97
N LEU A 29 5.29 -4.90 -0.24
CA LEU A 29 5.12 -6.34 -0.25
C LEU A 29 3.63 -6.62 -0.01
N SER A 30 3.04 -7.53 -0.78
CA SER A 30 1.68 -7.96 -0.46
C SER A 30 1.60 -8.14 1.05
N TRP A 31 0.80 -7.36 1.72
CA TRP A 31 0.70 -7.29 3.19
C TRP A 31 0.63 -8.69 3.83
N GLY A 32 0.05 -9.67 3.08
CA GLY A 32 0.00 -11.05 3.51
C GLY A 32 1.36 -11.72 3.68
N LEU A 33 2.23 -11.67 2.70
CA LEU A 33 3.53 -12.36 2.77
C LEU A 33 4.46 -11.67 3.77
N PHE A 34 4.52 -10.34 3.77
CA PHE A 34 5.33 -9.56 4.71
C PHE A 34 4.83 -9.73 6.15
N GLY A 35 3.52 -9.66 6.36
CA GLY A 35 2.90 -9.90 7.67
C GLY A 35 3.21 -11.29 8.19
N VAL A 36 3.11 -12.33 7.36
CA VAL A 36 3.46 -13.71 7.74
C VAL A 36 4.95 -13.82 8.09
N LEU A 37 5.84 -13.26 7.29
CA LEU A 37 7.29 -13.29 7.56
C LEU A 37 7.65 -12.54 8.84
N LEU A 38 7.03 -11.40 9.09
CA LEU A 38 7.22 -10.61 10.31
C LEU A 38 6.72 -11.39 11.55
N VAL A 39 5.50 -11.94 11.48
CA VAL A 39 4.90 -12.73 12.57
C VAL A 39 5.76 -13.97 12.87
N CYS A 40 6.17 -14.71 11.85
CA CYS A 40 7.07 -15.86 12.02
C CYS A 40 8.40 -15.46 12.66
N SER A 41 8.98 -14.32 12.25
CA SER A 41 10.22 -13.79 12.82
C SER A 41 10.06 -13.42 14.28
N VAL A 42 8.95 -12.76 14.63
CA VAL A 42 8.63 -12.39 16.03
C VAL A 42 8.40 -13.62 16.90
N ILE A 43 7.62 -14.60 16.40
CA ILE A 43 7.39 -15.87 17.14
C ILE A 43 8.71 -16.59 17.41
N LEU A 44 9.59 -16.72 16.41
CA LEU A 44 10.90 -17.34 16.56
C LEU A 44 11.76 -16.60 17.60
N LEU A 45 11.74 -15.26 17.59
CA LEU A 45 12.45 -14.45 18.57
C LEU A 45 11.92 -14.68 19.98
N VAL A 46 10.60 -14.66 20.17
CA VAL A 46 9.96 -14.91 21.47
C VAL A 46 10.28 -16.30 21.99
N LEU A 47 10.17 -17.33 21.16
CA LEU A 47 10.52 -18.71 21.54
C LEU A 47 12.01 -18.83 21.93
N LEU A 48 12.89 -18.13 21.24
CA LEU A 48 14.32 -18.12 21.57
C LEU A 48 14.59 -17.40 22.90
N VAL A 49 13.94 -16.25 23.16
CA VAL A 49 14.06 -15.52 24.44
C VAL A 49 13.52 -16.37 25.60
N ILE A 50 12.34 -16.99 25.43
CA ILE A 50 11.77 -17.91 26.42
C ILE A 50 12.75 -19.06 26.70
N GLY A 51 13.31 -19.67 25.65
CA GLY A 51 14.31 -20.72 25.77
C GLY A 51 15.55 -20.28 26.57
N LEU A 52 16.04 -19.05 26.35
CA LEU A 52 17.16 -18.47 27.08
C LEU A 52 16.83 -18.17 28.55
N VAL A 53 15.62 -17.68 28.84
CA VAL A 53 15.15 -17.43 30.21
C VAL A 53 14.98 -18.73 30.96
N ILE A 54 14.35 -19.74 30.38
CA ILE A 54 14.20 -21.07 30.97
C ILE A 54 15.60 -21.68 31.28
N PHE A 55 16.53 -21.56 30.32
CA PHE A 55 17.89 -22.02 30.49
C PHE A 55 18.62 -21.26 31.65
N GLY A 56 18.46 -19.93 31.68
CA GLY A 56 19.11 -19.08 32.72
C GLY A 56 18.54 -19.29 34.11
N VAL A 57 17.22 -19.49 34.22
CA VAL A 57 16.52 -19.64 35.52
C VAL A 57 16.61 -21.06 36.07
N LEU A 58 16.51 -22.07 35.19
CA LEU A 58 16.43 -23.48 35.63
C LEU A 58 17.77 -24.18 35.71
N GLN A 59 18.90 -23.51 35.38
CA GLN A 59 20.25 -24.11 35.36
C GLN A 59 20.26 -25.49 34.64
N VAL A 60 19.49 -25.65 33.59
CA VAL A 60 19.30 -26.92 32.89
C VAL A 60 20.61 -27.34 32.21
N THR A 61 20.91 -28.60 32.32
CA THR A 61 22.16 -29.28 32.02
C THR A 61 22.82 -29.01 30.67
N PRO A 62 24.12 -29.30 30.47
CA PRO A 62 24.89 -29.02 29.23
C PRO A 62 24.33 -29.59 27.94
N ILE A 63 23.40 -30.55 28.01
CA ILE A 63 22.73 -31.15 26.86
C ILE A 63 21.92 -30.12 26.06
N ASN A 64 21.31 -29.14 26.73
CA ASN A 64 20.46 -28.12 26.09
C ASN A 64 21.28 -27.03 25.40
N THR A 65 22.51 -26.75 25.86
CA THR A 65 23.41 -25.83 25.17
C THR A 65 23.88 -26.41 23.82
N VAL A 66 24.14 -27.70 23.77
CA VAL A 66 24.50 -28.39 22.53
C VAL A 66 23.31 -28.43 21.56
N PHE A 67 22.09 -28.64 22.06
CA PHE A 67 20.86 -28.59 21.22
C PHE A 67 20.63 -27.19 20.67
N LEU A 68 20.70 -26.15 21.47
CA LEU A 68 20.58 -24.77 21.05
C LEU A 68 21.66 -24.38 20.03
N ALA A 69 22.91 -24.73 20.30
CA ALA A 69 24.03 -24.47 19.39
C ALA A 69 23.87 -25.17 18.04
N ARG A 70 23.23 -26.34 18.00
CA ARG A 70 22.91 -27.06 16.74
C ARG A 70 21.76 -26.42 15.96
N LYS A 71 20.82 -25.71 16.61
CA LYS A 71 19.67 -25.05 15.95
C LYS A 71 19.99 -23.63 15.48
N LEU A 72 20.97 -22.97 16.10
CA LEU A 72 21.41 -21.62 15.76
C LEU A 72 21.80 -21.46 14.27
N PRO A 73 22.59 -22.35 13.64
CA PRO A 73 22.92 -22.22 12.23
C PRO A 73 21.69 -22.26 11.32
N GLY A 74 20.71 -23.13 11.65
CA GLY A 74 19.44 -23.19 10.91
C GLY A 74 18.63 -21.90 11.03
N LEU A 75 18.54 -21.33 12.23
CA LEU A 75 17.86 -20.07 12.46
C LEU A 75 18.55 -18.90 11.73
N ALA A 76 19.87 -18.83 11.79
CA ALA A 76 20.65 -17.84 11.06
C ALA A 76 20.45 -17.99 9.54
N LEU A 77 20.42 -19.22 9.03
CA LEU A 77 20.17 -19.46 7.61
C LEU A 77 18.77 -18.99 7.17
N VAL A 78 17.73 -19.28 7.96
CA VAL A 78 16.35 -18.81 7.68
C VAL A 78 16.30 -17.28 7.68
N THR A 79 16.97 -16.62 8.63
CA THR A 79 17.01 -15.16 8.70
C THR A 79 17.72 -14.55 7.51
N VAL A 80 18.88 -15.08 7.12
CA VAL A 80 19.63 -14.62 5.94
C VAL A 80 18.82 -14.83 4.67
N PHE A 81 18.15 -15.99 4.55
CA PHE A 81 17.31 -16.29 3.40
C PHE A 81 16.10 -15.35 3.32
N THR A 82 15.43 -15.08 4.45
CA THR A 82 14.31 -14.11 4.51
C THR A 82 14.77 -12.72 4.12
N LEU A 83 15.91 -12.27 4.64
CA LEU A 83 16.49 -10.97 4.28
C LEU A 83 16.86 -10.92 2.78
N ALA A 84 17.44 -11.99 2.24
CA ALA A 84 17.78 -12.07 0.82
C ALA A 84 16.52 -12.00 -0.07
N LEU A 85 15.44 -12.66 0.32
CA LEU A 85 14.15 -12.57 -0.38
C LEU A 85 13.57 -11.16 -0.34
N LEU A 86 13.64 -10.47 0.81
CA LEU A 86 13.19 -9.09 0.95
C LEU A 86 14.00 -8.15 0.04
N VAL A 87 15.32 -8.25 0.09
CA VAL A 87 16.22 -7.46 -0.77
C VAL A 87 15.98 -7.77 -2.24
N MET A 88 15.85 -9.05 -2.59
CA MET A 88 15.56 -9.46 -3.96
C MET A 88 14.23 -8.88 -4.45
N GLN A 89 13.19 -8.90 -3.64
CA GLN A 89 11.90 -8.33 -4.01
C GLN A 89 11.96 -6.83 -4.22
N VAL A 90 12.66 -6.09 -3.35
CA VAL A 90 12.90 -4.65 -3.52
C VAL A 90 13.65 -4.39 -4.81
N VAL A 91 14.78 -5.07 -5.03
CA VAL A 91 15.62 -4.90 -6.23
C VAL A 91 14.89 -5.29 -7.51
N VAL A 92 14.11 -6.39 -7.48
CA VAL A 92 13.32 -6.84 -8.64
C VAL A 92 12.20 -5.86 -8.94
N SER A 93 11.49 -5.38 -7.91
CA SER A 93 10.44 -4.38 -8.09
C SER A 93 10.97 -3.08 -8.67
N ASP A 94 12.11 -2.59 -8.17
CA ASP A 94 12.78 -1.40 -8.70
C ASP A 94 13.20 -1.59 -10.17
N LYS A 95 13.95 -2.68 -10.42
CA LYS A 95 14.37 -3.01 -11.79
C LYS A 95 13.19 -3.17 -12.73
N PHE A 96 12.10 -3.81 -12.28
CA PHE A 96 10.93 -4.02 -13.12
C PHE A 96 10.27 -2.71 -13.53
N THR A 97 10.32 -1.68 -12.69
CA THR A 97 9.86 -0.33 -13.05
C THR A 97 10.73 0.30 -14.13
N TYR A 98 12.05 0.10 -14.05
CA TYR A 98 13.02 0.64 -15.00
C TYR A 98 13.35 -0.29 -16.17
N MET A 99 12.74 -1.47 -16.26
CA MET A 99 12.89 -2.34 -17.42
C MET A 99 11.98 -1.84 -18.54
N PRO A 100 12.53 -1.16 -19.56
CA PRO A 100 11.71 -0.61 -20.61
C PRO A 100 11.11 -1.71 -21.51
N GLY A 101 11.79 -2.87 -21.63
CA GLY A 101 11.40 -3.82 -22.67
C GLY A 101 11.44 -3.11 -24.03
N ASP A 102 10.27 -3.08 -24.70
CA ASP A 102 10.07 -2.34 -25.97
C ASP A 102 9.51 -0.92 -25.72
N LEU A 103 9.52 -0.41 -24.47
CA LEU A 103 9.01 0.91 -24.11
C LEU A 103 10.06 2.00 -24.36
N ALA A 104 9.61 3.18 -24.80
CA ALA A 104 10.43 4.38 -24.90
C ALA A 104 10.72 4.97 -23.51
N LEU A 105 9.70 4.96 -22.62
CA LEU A 105 9.82 5.40 -21.24
C LEU A 105 9.32 4.32 -20.27
N ALA A 106 10.09 4.09 -19.20
CA ALA A 106 9.73 3.24 -18.08
C ALA A 106 10.46 3.74 -16.82
N GLU A 107 9.91 4.74 -16.15
CA GLU A 107 10.64 5.45 -15.10
C GLU A 107 9.77 5.92 -13.95
N TRP A 108 10.44 6.26 -12.84
CA TRP A 108 9.90 7.05 -11.75
C TRP A 108 10.26 8.52 -11.96
N ARG A 109 9.31 9.40 -11.66
CA ARG A 109 9.55 10.85 -11.63
C ARG A 109 9.08 11.45 -10.31
N GLU A 110 9.85 12.43 -9.84
CA GLU A 110 9.45 13.36 -8.80
C GLU A 110 8.79 14.56 -9.47
N VAL A 111 7.62 14.96 -8.97
CA VAL A 111 6.86 16.11 -9.47
C VAL A 111 6.53 17.03 -8.32
N GLU A 112 6.70 18.34 -8.54
CA GLU A 112 6.33 19.36 -7.56
C GLU A 112 4.87 19.76 -7.77
N LEU A 113 4.01 19.39 -6.82
CA LEU A 113 2.57 19.67 -6.85
C LEU A 113 2.20 20.47 -5.61
N ASN A 114 1.74 21.70 -5.81
CA ASN A 114 1.27 22.60 -4.74
C ASN A 114 2.22 22.70 -3.54
N GLY A 115 3.54 22.81 -3.83
CA GLY A 115 4.59 22.98 -2.82
C GLY A 115 4.97 21.66 -2.09
N THR A 116 4.63 20.53 -2.66
CA THR A 116 5.03 19.21 -2.15
C THR A 116 5.63 18.34 -3.27
N THR A 117 6.70 17.62 -2.95
CA THR A 117 7.28 16.63 -3.86
C THR A 117 6.46 15.35 -3.81
N GLN A 118 5.93 14.94 -4.95
CA GLN A 118 5.16 13.71 -5.09
C GLN A 118 5.77 12.85 -6.20
N HIS A 119 5.35 11.61 -6.30
CA HIS A 119 5.96 10.63 -7.19
C HIS A 119 4.93 10.04 -8.15
N ILE A 120 5.37 9.88 -9.40
CA ILE A 120 4.62 9.18 -10.43
C ILE A 120 5.49 8.11 -11.08
N THR A 121 4.87 7.12 -11.69
CA THR A 121 5.52 6.29 -12.70
C THR A 121 5.01 6.65 -14.08
N VAL A 122 5.92 6.63 -15.05
CA VAL A 122 5.61 6.87 -16.47
C VAL A 122 6.01 5.63 -17.26
N ARG A 123 5.08 5.10 -18.06
CA ARG A 123 5.35 3.96 -18.92
C ARG A 123 4.64 4.13 -20.26
N THR A 124 5.41 4.07 -21.37
CA THR A 124 4.89 4.18 -22.73
C THR A 124 5.86 3.62 -23.75
N ALA A 125 5.33 3.07 -24.84
CA ALA A 125 6.11 2.67 -26.01
C ALA A 125 6.48 3.87 -26.90
N ASP A 126 5.71 4.96 -26.86
CA ASP A 126 5.94 6.18 -27.64
C ASP A 126 5.53 7.39 -26.80
N GLU A 127 6.42 8.38 -26.66
CA GLU A 127 6.16 9.60 -25.88
C GLU A 127 5.05 10.49 -26.48
N SER A 128 4.68 10.28 -27.74
CA SER A 128 3.58 10.97 -28.39
C SER A 128 2.20 10.34 -28.10
N ASN A 129 2.16 9.20 -27.43
CA ASN A 129 0.91 8.52 -27.09
C ASN A 129 0.03 9.37 -26.16
N PRO A 130 -1.30 9.26 -26.31
CA PRO A 130 -2.24 9.92 -25.39
C PRO A 130 -2.02 9.46 -23.94
N VAL A 131 -2.17 10.39 -23.01
CA VAL A 131 -1.92 10.14 -21.57
C VAL A 131 -3.15 9.58 -20.88
N ILE A 132 -2.95 8.52 -20.11
CA ILE A 132 -3.90 8.00 -19.13
C ILE A 132 -3.32 8.21 -17.72
N LEU A 133 -4.01 9.00 -16.90
CA LEU A 133 -3.75 9.11 -15.48
C LEU A 133 -4.54 8.04 -14.72
N PHE A 134 -3.84 7.11 -14.10
CA PHE A 134 -4.45 6.10 -13.24
C PHE A 134 -4.53 6.60 -11.79
N LEU A 135 -5.74 6.62 -11.24
CA LEU A 135 -6.06 6.99 -9.87
C LEU A 135 -6.37 5.73 -9.06
N ALA A 136 -5.45 5.39 -8.17
CA ALA A 136 -5.55 4.22 -7.31
C ALA A 136 -6.65 4.36 -6.25
N GLY A 137 -7.16 3.22 -5.80
CA GLY A 137 -8.07 3.13 -4.67
C GLY A 137 -7.43 3.50 -3.32
N GLY A 138 -8.22 3.56 -2.28
CA GLY A 138 -7.78 3.90 -0.94
C GLY A 138 -8.75 4.84 -0.23
N PRO A 139 -8.40 6.14 0.04
CA PRO A 139 -7.18 6.87 -0.33
C PRO A 139 -5.89 6.30 0.27
N GLY A 140 -4.77 6.60 -0.39
CA GLY A 140 -3.45 6.17 0.08
C GLY A 140 -3.05 4.76 -0.35
N GLY A 141 -3.73 4.16 -1.33
CA GLY A 141 -3.31 2.94 -1.99
C GLY A 141 -2.25 3.19 -3.08
N SER A 142 -1.41 2.20 -3.35
CA SER A 142 -0.52 2.18 -4.52
C SER A 142 -0.79 0.90 -5.31
N GLN A 143 -1.16 1.05 -6.58
CA GLN A 143 -1.52 -0.05 -7.47
C GLN A 143 -0.56 -0.19 -8.65
N ILE A 144 0.65 0.36 -8.54
CA ILE A 144 1.67 0.33 -9.60
C ILE A 144 1.97 -1.09 -10.06
N GLN A 145 2.02 -2.06 -9.14
CA GLN A 145 2.27 -3.45 -9.52
C GLN A 145 1.14 -4.03 -10.36
N SER A 146 -0.10 -3.78 -9.94
CA SER A 146 -1.29 -4.25 -10.65
C SER A 146 -1.42 -3.61 -12.04
N THR A 147 -1.21 -2.30 -12.14
CA THR A 147 -1.27 -1.61 -13.43
C THR A 147 -0.18 -2.10 -14.39
N ARG A 148 1.04 -2.34 -13.92
CA ARG A 148 2.12 -2.92 -14.75
C ARG A 148 1.78 -4.31 -15.28
N GLU A 149 1.06 -5.11 -14.51
CA GLU A 149 0.67 -6.46 -14.90
C GLU A 149 -0.48 -6.47 -15.89
N HIS A 150 -1.45 -5.55 -15.72
CA HIS A 150 -2.69 -5.59 -16.47
C HIS A 150 -2.76 -4.57 -17.61
N PHE A 151 -1.93 -3.53 -17.59
CA PHE A 151 -1.93 -2.45 -18.59
C PHE A 151 -0.76 -2.54 -19.59
N ASP A 152 -0.02 -3.64 -19.58
CA ASP A 152 1.13 -3.86 -20.48
C ASP A 152 0.76 -3.68 -21.98
N GLN A 153 -0.45 -4.06 -22.36
CA GLN A 153 -0.94 -3.87 -23.73
C GLN A 153 -1.32 -2.41 -24.00
N LEU A 154 -1.84 -1.69 -22.99
CA LEU A 154 -2.17 -0.27 -23.13
C LEU A 154 -0.91 0.60 -23.23
N GLU A 155 0.21 0.20 -22.63
CA GLU A 155 1.49 0.91 -22.72
C GLU A 155 2.02 1.07 -24.15
N LYS A 156 1.49 0.28 -25.10
CA LYS A 156 1.83 0.37 -26.52
C LYS A 156 1.18 1.54 -27.23
N GLU A 157 -0.01 1.94 -26.78
CA GLU A 157 -0.85 2.94 -27.45
C GLU A 157 -1.14 4.15 -26.55
N TYR A 158 -0.81 4.07 -25.26
CA TYR A 158 -1.03 5.10 -24.26
C TYR A 158 0.21 5.29 -23.38
N THR A 159 0.36 6.51 -22.89
CA THR A 159 1.30 6.81 -21.80
C THR A 159 0.57 6.60 -20.46
N ILE A 160 0.94 5.57 -19.75
CA ILE A 160 0.32 5.20 -18.46
C ILE A 160 1.05 5.90 -17.33
N ILE A 161 0.34 6.73 -16.61
CA ILE A 161 0.80 7.44 -15.43
C ILE A 161 0.14 6.85 -14.20
N ASN A 162 0.93 6.32 -13.27
CA ASN A 162 0.45 5.98 -11.94
C ASN A 162 0.90 7.08 -10.97
N TRP A 163 -0.03 7.64 -10.24
CA TRP A 163 0.24 8.64 -9.23
C TRP A 163 0.24 8.02 -7.84
N GLU A 164 1.36 8.07 -7.15
CA GLU A 164 1.39 7.82 -5.72
C GLU A 164 0.90 9.07 -4.99
N GLN A 165 -0.37 9.05 -4.63
CA GLN A 165 -1.06 10.15 -3.96
C GLN A 165 -0.44 10.42 -2.58
N PRO A 166 -0.58 11.64 -2.01
CA PRO A 166 -0.15 11.94 -0.65
C PRO A 166 -0.66 10.89 0.36
N GLY A 167 0.22 10.41 1.23
CA GLY A 167 -0.08 9.30 2.13
C GLY A 167 0.17 7.91 1.54
N SER A 168 0.62 7.81 0.28
CA SER A 168 0.87 6.55 -0.43
C SER A 168 2.32 6.44 -0.91
N GLY A 169 2.84 5.22 -0.91
CA GLY A 169 4.10 4.87 -1.53
C GLY A 169 5.25 5.82 -1.22
N ARG A 170 5.92 6.31 -2.25
CA ARG A 170 7.01 7.30 -2.13
C ARG A 170 6.51 8.69 -1.75
N SER A 171 5.25 9.00 -2.06
CA SER A 171 4.59 10.26 -1.66
C SER A 171 4.02 10.23 -0.23
N PHE A 172 4.29 9.16 0.55
CA PHE A 172 3.75 9.00 1.90
C PHE A 172 4.00 10.22 2.79
N LYS A 173 5.18 10.84 2.68
CA LYS A 173 5.59 12.00 3.49
C LYS A 173 5.33 13.35 2.80
N ALA A 174 4.72 13.38 1.63
CA ALA A 174 4.46 14.62 0.89
C ALA A 174 3.60 15.60 1.68
N ARG A 175 2.62 15.09 2.44
CA ARG A 175 1.77 15.86 3.35
C ARG A 175 1.66 15.17 4.72
N LYS A 176 1.39 15.95 5.77
CA LYS A 176 1.02 15.35 7.07
C LYS A 176 -0.41 14.84 6.97
N THR A 177 -0.69 13.68 7.55
CA THR A 177 -2.03 13.05 7.48
C THR A 177 -3.18 14.00 7.84
N LYS A 178 -3.00 14.85 8.85
CA LYS A 178 -4.01 15.85 9.27
C LYS A 178 -4.30 16.94 8.21
N ASP A 179 -3.40 17.15 7.26
CA ASP A 179 -3.48 18.17 6.22
C ASP A 179 -3.93 17.56 4.87
N ILE A 180 -4.27 16.26 4.86
CA ILE A 180 -4.80 15.54 3.69
C ILE A 180 -6.33 15.61 3.77
N THR A 181 -6.95 16.25 2.79
CA THR A 181 -8.40 16.36 2.62
C THR A 181 -8.78 15.99 1.19
N VAL A 182 -10.07 15.85 0.91
CA VAL A 182 -10.57 15.63 -0.46
C VAL A 182 -10.12 16.77 -1.36
N GLU A 183 -10.23 18.01 -0.89
CA GLU A 183 -9.84 19.22 -1.64
C GLU A 183 -8.36 19.19 -1.99
N THR A 184 -7.47 18.79 -1.07
CA THR A 184 -6.04 18.69 -1.37
C THR A 184 -5.73 17.62 -2.42
N TYR A 185 -6.49 16.53 -2.48
CA TYR A 185 -6.35 15.53 -3.56
C TYR A 185 -6.84 16.09 -4.90
N ILE A 186 -7.92 16.84 -4.92
CA ILE A 186 -8.45 17.48 -6.14
C ILE A 186 -7.44 18.53 -6.66
N GLU A 187 -6.93 19.40 -5.79
CA GLU A 187 -5.93 20.41 -6.14
C GLU A 187 -4.63 19.76 -6.66
N ASP A 188 -4.11 18.74 -5.98
CA ASP A 188 -2.90 18.03 -6.40
C ASP A 188 -3.14 17.26 -7.71
N GLY A 189 -4.30 16.63 -7.87
CA GLY A 189 -4.68 15.93 -9.09
C GLY A 189 -4.81 16.87 -10.31
N HIS A 190 -5.36 18.08 -10.11
CA HIS A 190 -5.41 19.09 -11.16
C HIS A 190 -4.00 19.64 -11.50
N ALA A 191 -3.17 19.90 -10.48
CA ALA A 191 -1.79 20.31 -10.70
C ALA A 191 -0.99 19.25 -11.47
N LEU A 192 -1.19 17.96 -11.14
CA LEU A 192 -0.59 16.85 -11.86
C LEU A 192 -1.11 16.78 -13.30
N THR A 193 -2.42 16.93 -13.50
CA THR A 193 -3.02 16.96 -14.84
C THR A 193 -2.41 18.06 -15.71
N SER A 194 -2.27 19.26 -15.14
CA SER A 194 -1.63 20.40 -15.83
C SER A 194 -0.17 20.11 -16.21
N TYR A 195 0.59 19.52 -15.28
CA TYR A 195 1.96 19.06 -15.54
C TYR A 195 2.02 18.03 -16.67
N LEU A 196 1.14 17.02 -16.65
CA LEU A 196 1.11 15.98 -17.67
C LEU A 196 0.73 16.51 -19.05
N LYS A 197 -0.21 17.45 -19.12
CA LYS A 197 -0.59 18.11 -20.38
C LYS A 197 0.58 18.88 -20.99
N GLU A 198 1.34 19.60 -20.18
CA GLU A 198 2.52 20.34 -20.63
C GLU A 198 3.65 19.38 -21.03
N GLU A 199 3.99 18.43 -20.19
CA GLU A 199 5.10 17.48 -20.37
C GLU A 199 4.95 16.63 -21.64
N PHE A 200 3.73 16.13 -21.90
CA PHE A 200 3.45 15.27 -23.05
C PHE A 200 2.77 16.00 -24.20
N ASN A 201 2.73 17.35 -24.17
CA ASN A 201 2.12 18.18 -25.20
C ASN A 201 0.69 17.75 -25.58
N GLN A 202 -0.16 17.51 -24.55
CA GLN A 202 -1.54 17.08 -24.69
C GLN A 202 -2.50 18.22 -24.33
N GLU A 203 -3.56 18.43 -25.11
CA GLU A 203 -4.63 19.37 -24.73
C GLU A 203 -5.49 18.81 -23.61
N LYS A 204 -5.72 17.50 -23.62
CA LYS A 204 -6.54 16.75 -22.66
C LYS A 204 -5.91 15.38 -22.41
N ILE A 205 -6.22 14.81 -21.25
CA ILE A 205 -5.80 13.45 -20.89
C ILE A 205 -7.00 12.55 -20.60
N TYR A 206 -6.77 11.27 -20.43
CA TYR A 206 -7.75 10.30 -19.96
C TYR A 206 -7.54 10.00 -18.48
N ILE A 207 -8.60 9.62 -17.78
CA ILE A 207 -8.52 9.10 -16.41
C ILE A 207 -9.02 7.66 -16.38
N ILE A 208 -8.33 6.80 -15.63
CA ILE A 208 -8.86 5.53 -15.13
C ILE A 208 -8.82 5.59 -13.61
N GLY A 209 -9.98 5.44 -12.97
CA GLY A 209 -10.13 5.50 -11.52
C GLY A 209 -10.71 4.21 -10.94
N GLU A 210 -10.11 3.71 -9.87
CA GLU A 210 -10.57 2.51 -9.16
C GLU A 210 -10.94 2.85 -7.71
N SER A 211 -12.15 2.40 -7.26
CA SER A 211 -12.64 2.63 -5.90
C SER A 211 -12.57 4.12 -5.51
N TRP A 212 -11.80 4.51 -4.48
CA TRP A 212 -11.54 5.92 -4.16
C TRP A 212 -11.08 6.74 -5.38
N GLY A 213 -10.22 6.18 -6.23
CA GLY A 213 -9.77 6.84 -7.46
C GLY A 213 -10.92 7.12 -8.44
N SER A 214 -12.01 6.35 -8.39
CA SER A 214 -13.21 6.62 -9.18
C SER A 214 -13.95 7.87 -8.69
N TYR A 215 -14.03 8.07 -7.38
CA TYR A 215 -14.58 9.28 -6.78
C TYR A 215 -13.72 10.50 -7.11
N LEU A 216 -12.42 10.42 -6.84
CA LEU A 216 -11.50 11.53 -7.15
C LEU A 216 -11.50 11.88 -8.64
N GLY A 217 -11.58 10.89 -9.52
CA GLY A 217 -11.66 11.13 -10.96
C GLY A 217 -12.94 11.86 -11.37
N ILE A 218 -14.09 11.54 -10.78
CA ILE A 218 -15.34 12.27 -11.01
C ILE A 218 -15.23 13.72 -10.50
N GLU A 219 -14.67 13.93 -9.32
CA GLU A 219 -14.45 15.28 -8.79
C GLU A 219 -13.57 16.13 -9.73
N LEU A 220 -12.47 15.55 -10.21
CA LEU A 220 -11.59 16.22 -11.17
C LEU A 220 -12.33 16.58 -12.47
N VAL A 221 -13.08 15.64 -13.05
CA VAL A 221 -13.84 15.90 -14.29
C VAL A 221 -14.96 16.93 -14.09
N GLN A 222 -15.59 16.96 -12.92
CA GLN A 222 -16.63 17.95 -12.61
C GLN A 222 -16.04 19.35 -12.43
N HIS A 223 -14.88 19.47 -11.79
CA HIS A 223 -14.25 20.76 -11.54
C HIS A 223 -13.51 21.30 -12.78
N TYR A 224 -12.93 20.42 -13.59
CA TYR A 224 -12.04 20.75 -14.72
C TYR A 224 -12.38 19.94 -15.98
N PRO A 225 -13.63 20.02 -16.52
CA PRO A 225 -14.07 19.17 -17.63
C PRO A 225 -13.28 19.42 -18.93
N GLU A 226 -12.66 20.59 -19.05
CA GLU A 226 -11.83 20.95 -20.22
C GLU A 226 -10.51 20.18 -20.27
N ASP A 227 -10.05 19.58 -19.18
CA ASP A 227 -8.77 18.89 -19.09
C ASP A 227 -8.84 17.42 -19.52
N TYR A 228 -10.03 16.88 -19.66
CA TYR A 228 -10.20 15.44 -19.85
C TYR A 228 -10.97 15.10 -21.13
N HIS A 229 -10.52 14.04 -21.83
CA HIS A 229 -11.23 13.43 -22.92
C HIS A 229 -12.37 12.53 -22.45
N ALA A 230 -12.06 11.67 -21.47
CA ALA A 230 -12.99 10.71 -20.87
C ALA A 230 -12.44 10.20 -19.55
N ILE A 231 -13.34 9.62 -18.76
CA ILE A 231 -13.03 8.87 -17.55
C ILE A 231 -13.60 7.46 -17.64
N ILE A 232 -12.82 6.47 -17.21
CA ILE A 232 -13.25 5.09 -17.00
C ILE A 232 -13.15 4.80 -15.52
N THR A 233 -14.22 4.32 -14.91
CA THR A 233 -14.24 4.01 -13.49
C THR A 233 -14.57 2.56 -13.23
N THR A 234 -13.98 2.00 -12.17
CA THR A 234 -14.29 0.67 -11.67
C THR A 234 -14.45 0.71 -10.15
N GLY A 235 -15.40 -0.06 -9.61
CA GLY A 235 -15.77 0.04 -8.20
C GLY A 235 -16.25 1.44 -7.83
N GLN A 236 -17.11 2.03 -8.68
CA GLN A 236 -17.54 3.43 -8.59
C GLN A 236 -18.16 3.75 -7.24
N MET A 237 -17.57 4.73 -6.55
CA MET A 237 -18.17 5.37 -5.39
C MET A 237 -18.99 6.58 -5.85
N VAL A 238 -20.30 6.58 -5.56
CA VAL A 238 -21.23 7.65 -5.99
C VAL A 238 -21.50 8.61 -4.83
N ASP A 239 -22.05 8.11 -3.76
CA ASP A 239 -22.30 8.85 -2.52
C ASP A 239 -21.72 8.04 -1.36
N PHE A 240 -20.63 8.55 -0.80
CA PHE A 240 -19.93 7.87 0.28
C PHE A 240 -20.78 7.81 1.56
N ALA A 241 -21.40 8.94 1.92
CA ALA A 241 -22.20 9.01 3.15
C ALA A 241 -23.45 8.14 3.08
N GLU A 242 -24.16 8.15 1.95
CA GLU A 242 -25.33 7.30 1.74
C GLU A 242 -24.93 5.81 1.72
N THR A 243 -23.80 5.48 1.09
CA THR A 243 -23.28 4.11 1.07
C THR A 243 -22.95 3.61 2.47
N GLU A 244 -22.33 4.44 3.33
CA GLU A 244 -22.03 4.08 4.72
C GLU A 244 -23.32 3.78 5.52
N VAL A 245 -24.34 4.62 5.40
CA VAL A 245 -25.64 4.40 6.04
C VAL A 245 -26.28 3.09 5.55
N PHE A 246 -26.29 2.87 4.24
CA PHE A 246 -26.84 1.66 3.64
C PHE A 246 -26.11 0.40 4.12
N CYS A 247 -24.78 0.41 4.13
CA CYS A 247 -23.98 -0.72 4.62
C CYS A 247 -24.24 -1.01 6.09
N TYR A 248 -24.36 0.02 6.92
CA TYR A 248 -24.68 -0.12 8.33
C TYR A 248 -26.07 -0.75 8.55
N GLU A 249 -27.09 -0.21 7.89
CA GLU A 249 -28.45 -0.74 7.98
C GLU A 249 -28.54 -2.20 7.53
N LYS A 250 -27.84 -2.52 6.43
CA LYS A 250 -27.80 -3.89 5.90
C LYS A 250 -27.03 -4.86 6.82
N ALA A 251 -25.94 -4.41 7.41
CA ALA A 251 -25.20 -5.21 8.38
C ALA A 251 -26.04 -5.52 9.63
N LEU A 252 -26.78 -4.54 10.14
CA LEU A 252 -27.72 -4.73 11.24
C LEU A 252 -28.83 -5.73 10.87
N GLU A 253 -29.49 -5.58 9.72
CA GLU A 253 -30.50 -6.50 9.22
C GLU A 253 -29.96 -7.94 9.21
N VAL A 254 -28.79 -8.16 8.61
CA VAL A 254 -28.16 -9.49 8.54
C VAL A 254 -27.77 -10.02 9.92
N ALA A 255 -27.30 -9.16 10.82
CA ALA A 255 -26.98 -9.56 12.20
C ALA A 255 -28.21 -10.01 12.96
N TYR A 256 -29.36 -9.32 12.82
CA TYR A 256 -30.63 -9.73 13.38
C TYR A 256 -31.16 -11.06 12.79
N GLU A 257 -31.07 -11.23 11.46
CA GLU A 257 -31.47 -12.48 10.79
C GLU A 257 -30.67 -13.69 11.29
N ARG A 258 -29.38 -13.49 11.55
CA ARG A 258 -28.45 -14.51 12.07
C ARG A 258 -28.56 -14.72 13.58
N ASN A 259 -29.28 -13.85 14.30
CA ASN A 259 -29.33 -13.79 15.77
C ASN A 259 -27.91 -13.62 16.38
N ASP A 260 -27.06 -12.82 15.75
CA ASP A 260 -25.70 -12.54 16.19
C ASP A 260 -25.70 -11.39 17.20
N GLU A 261 -25.99 -11.71 18.48
CA GLU A 261 -26.09 -10.73 19.57
C GLU A 261 -24.78 -9.91 19.75
N GLN A 262 -23.62 -10.52 19.46
CA GLN A 262 -22.34 -9.83 19.59
C GLN A 262 -22.22 -8.72 18.53
N GLN A 263 -22.55 -9.04 17.28
CA GLN A 263 -22.45 -8.08 16.18
C GLN A 263 -23.56 -7.03 16.26
N ILE A 264 -24.79 -7.41 16.63
CA ILE A 264 -25.88 -6.46 16.87
C ILE A 264 -25.40 -5.39 17.86
N LYS A 265 -24.87 -5.83 19.01
CA LYS A 265 -24.39 -4.92 20.05
C LYS A 265 -23.22 -4.06 19.58
N ALA A 266 -22.31 -4.59 18.79
CA ALA A 266 -21.18 -3.84 18.23
C ALA A 266 -21.67 -2.72 17.30
N LEU A 267 -22.58 -3.04 16.38
CA LEU A 267 -23.15 -2.08 15.44
C LEU A 267 -24.03 -1.02 16.14
N GLU A 268 -24.88 -1.40 17.08
CA GLU A 268 -25.74 -0.46 17.82
C GLU A 268 -24.97 0.49 18.74
N ASN A 269 -23.74 0.15 19.14
CA ASN A 269 -22.90 1.03 19.94
C ASN A 269 -22.12 2.07 19.09
N LEU A 270 -22.24 2.05 17.78
CA LEU A 270 -21.66 3.09 16.93
C LEU A 270 -22.46 4.40 17.15
N GLU A 271 -21.78 5.44 17.62
CA GLU A 271 -22.43 6.65 18.11
C GLU A 271 -23.01 7.53 16.98
N GLU A 272 -22.42 7.44 15.76
CA GLU A 272 -22.82 8.29 14.63
C GLU A 272 -22.60 7.57 13.29
N VAL A 273 -23.61 7.56 12.44
CA VAL A 273 -23.55 7.01 11.08
C VAL A 273 -24.08 8.08 10.11
N PRO A 274 -23.31 8.47 9.07
CA PRO A 274 -21.94 8.09 8.76
C PRO A 274 -20.93 8.74 9.71
N VAL A 275 -19.93 7.99 10.15
CA VAL A 275 -18.88 8.51 11.04
C VAL A 275 -17.80 9.22 10.23
N ARG A 276 -17.50 10.45 10.59
CA ARG A 276 -16.44 11.22 9.98
C ARG A 276 -15.06 10.72 10.44
N GLY A 277 -14.45 9.88 9.62
CA GLY A 277 -13.05 9.48 9.79
C GLY A 277 -12.81 8.22 10.64
N ASP A 278 -13.85 7.62 11.23
CA ASP A 278 -13.76 6.34 11.90
C ASP A 278 -14.44 5.23 11.09
N ASN A 279 -13.94 4.02 11.21
CA ASN A 279 -14.14 2.90 10.31
C ASN A 279 -15.50 2.16 10.47
N ILE A 280 -16.63 2.84 10.35
CA ILE A 280 -17.93 2.12 10.33
C ILE A 280 -18.03 1.19 9.14
N SER A 281 -17.62 1.66 7.96
CA SER A 281 -17.57 0.85 6.75
C SER A 281 -16.71 -0.40 6.92
N LEU A 282 -15.65 -0.32 7.73
CA LEU A 282 -14.82 -1.50 7.99
C LEU A 282 -15.54 -2.53 8.86
N GLU A 283 -16.25 -2.13 9.90
CA GLU A 283 -16.99 -3.03 10.78
C GLU A 283 -18.22 -3.63 10.06
N ALA A 284 -19.03 -2.80 9.41
CA ALA A 284 -20.19 -3.24 8.65
C ALA A 284 -19.81 -4.04 7.40
N GLY A 285 -18.82 -3.56 6.62
CA GLY A 285 -18.37 -4.21 5.41
C GLY A 285 -17.58 -5.50 5.63
N THR A 286 -16.99 -5.70 6.81
CA THR A 286 -16.36 -6.98 7.17
C THR A 286 -17.39 -8.02 7.59
N TYR A 287 -18.56 -7.58 8.04
CA TYR A 287 -19.63 -8.48 8.46
C TYR A 287 -20.51 -8.95 7.30
N LEU A 288 -20.72 -8.12 6.28
CA LEU A 288 -21.47 -8.45 5.07
C LEU A 288 -20.71 -9.38 4.15
#